data_f24c16b7e138303e8a346db23271c2d7
#
_entry.id   f24c16b7e138303e8a346db23271c2d7
#
_cell.length_a   1.000
_cell.length_b   1.000
_cell.length_c   1.000
_cell.angle_alpha   90.00
_cell.angle_beta   90.00
_cell.angle_gamma   90.00
#
_symmetry.space_group_name_H-M   'P 1'
#
loop_
_entity.id
_entity.type
_entity.pdbx_description
1 polymer ?
#
loop_
_entity_poly.entity_id
_entity_poly.type
_entity_poly.pdbx_seq_one_letter_code
_entity_poly.pdbx_strand_id
1 'polypeptide(L)'
;NFENTFAGTKVIKLEQNYRSTQTILNAANAVISNNIGRKAKSLWTENGEGEKVNYTLYENGYDEAQGVVDSISSMVRDGWNYNDIAILYRTNAQSRALEEKLMLKNIPYRIYGGISFYQRKEIKDILAYLKTIDNGMDGQAVKRIINVPKRGIGATTIERVQEYADQNDITFWQALCDAEHIDTIKRGVGKLEPFVTLIGSLKAKQEFMSIKELAETVVSDTRYIECLAAVSYTHLR
;
A
#
# COMPACT_ATOMS: atom_id res chain seq x y z
N ASN A 1 -13.14 -16.72 -31.79
CA ASN A 1 -12.10 -17.72 -31.52
C ASN A 1 -11.33 -17.96 -32.84
N PHE A 2 -10.01 -17.75 -32.85
CA PHE A 2 -9.17 -17.71 -34.05
C PHE A 2 -9.37 -18.95 -34.95
N GLU A 3 -9.41 -20.14 -34.34
CA GLU A 3 -9.64 -21.40 -35.05
C GLU A 3 -11.00 -21.48 -35.77
N ASN A 4 -12.03 -20.88 -35.19
CA ASN A 4 -13.35 -20.87 -35.80
C ASN A 4 -13.46 -19.86 -36.96
N THR A 5 -12.59 -18.86 -36.97
CA THR A 5 -12.56 -17.79 -37.99
C THR A 5 -11.72 -18.20 -39.20
N PHE A 6 -10.66 -18.97 -38.98
CA PHE A 6 -9.74 -19.37 -40.04
C PHE A 6 -9.74 -20.91 -40.23
N ALA A 7 -10.37 -21.37 -41.28
CA ALA A 7 -10.38 -22.79 -41.65
C ALA A 7 -8.97 -23.30 -41.97
N GLY A 8 -8.60 -24.46 -41.44
CA GLY A 8 -7.26 -25.04 -41.63
C GLY A 8 -6.21 -24.60 -40.64
N THR A 9 -6.57 -23.88 -39.60
CA THR A 9 -5.63 -23.48 -38.53
C THR A 9 -5.02 -24.70 -37.83
N LYS A 10 -3.70 -24.80 -37.81
CA LYS A 10 -2.96 -25.84 -37.09
C LYS A 10 -2.72 -25.41 -35.64
N VAL A 11 -3.25 -26.16 -34.70
CA VAL A 11 -3.02 -25.94 -33.27
C VAL A 11 -1.83 -26.73 -32.77
N ILE A 12 -0.81 -26.06 -32.26
CA ILE A 12 0.36 -26.68 -31.62
C ILE A 12 0.28 -26.41 -30.12
N LYS A 13 0.30 -27.47 -29.33
CA LYS A 13 0.32 -27.36 -27.85
C LYS A 13 1.74 -27.45 -27.34
N LEU A 14 2.18 -26.45 -26.56
CA LEU A 14 3.46 -26.48 -25.87
C LEU A 14 3.23 -27.12 -24.50
N GLU A 15 3.49 -28.42 -24.36
CA GLU A 15 3.15 -29.20 -23.16
C GLU A 15 4.38 -29.48 -22.29
N GLN A 16 5.59 -29.41 -22.82
CA GLN A 16 6.80 -29.56 -22.04
C GLN A 16 7.08 -28.30 -21.22
N ASN A 17 7.32 -28.48 -19.93
CA ASN A 17 7.66 -27.44 -18.97
C ASN A 17 9.12 -27.63 -18.53
N TYR A 18 9.89 -26.55 -18.55
CA TYR A 18 11.32 -26.56 -18.24
C TYR A 18 11.66 -25.96 -16.87
N ARG A 19 10.64 -25.51 -16.13
CA ARG A 19 10.80 -24.78 -14.85
C ARG A 19 10.57 -25.68 -13.65
N SER A 20 9.44 -26.39 -13.64
CA SER A 20 8.90 -27.07 -12.46
C SER A 20 9.20 -28.56 -12.49
N THR A 21 9.22 -29.18 -11.31
CA THR A 21 9.26 -30.64 -11.14
C THR A 21 7.90 -31.27 -11.44
N GLN A 22 7.88 -32.60 -11.66
CA GLN A 22 6.66 -33.30 -12.04
C GLN A 22 5.56 -33.24 -10.94
N THR A 23 5.93 -33.28 -9.66
CA THR A 23 4.99 -33.15 -8.54
C THR A 23 4.24 -31.82 -8.58
N ILE A 24 4.92 -30.71 -8.88
CA ILE A 24 4.28 -29.39 -9.04
C ILE A 24 3.33 -29.39 -10.25
N LEU A 25 3.76 -29.98 -11.37
CA LEU A 25 2.92 -30.05 -12.58
C LEU A 25 1.70 -30.95 -12.40
N ASN A 26 1.84 -32.05 -11.65
CA ASN A 26 0.72 -32.92 -11.31
C ASN A 26 -0.35 -32.18 -10.50
N ALA A 27 0.06 -31.42 -9.48
CA ALA A 27 -0.84 -30.57 -8.70
C ALA A 27 -1.50 -29.49 -9.57
N ALA A 28 -0.73 -28.79 -10.42
CA ALA A 28 -1.24 -27.78 -11.33
C ALA A 28 -2.23 -28.37 -12.36
N ASN A 29 -1.92 -29.52 -12.95
CA ASN A 29 -2.79 -30.22 -13.88
C ASN A 29 -4.10 -30.65 -13.21
N ALA A 30 -4.05 -31.15 -11.97
CA ALA A 30 -5.23 -31.54 -11.19
C ALA A 30 -6.15 -30.33 -10.91
N VAL A 31 -5.58 -29.19 -10.47
CA VAL A 31 -6.36 -27.97 -10.22
C VAL A 31 -7.01 -27.46 -11.50
N ILE A 32 -6.26 -27.36 -12.58
CA ILE A 32 -6.74 -26.75 -13.82
C ILE A 32 -7.72 -27.67 -14.57
N SER A 33 -7.73 -28.98 -14.32
CA SER A 33 -8.68 -29.92 -14.92
C SER A 33 -10.14 -29.61 -14.57
N ASN A 34 -10.38 -28.93 -13.45
CA ASN A 34 -11.72 -28.51 -13.04
C ASN A 34 -12.29 -27.37 -13.91
N ASN A 35 -11.50 -26.72 -14.75
CA ASN A 35 -11.96 -25.63 -15.61
C ASN A 35 -12.64 -26.19 -16.88
N ILE A 36 -13.95 -26.00 -16.98
CA ILE A 36 -14.77 -26.40 -18.12
C ILE A 36 -14.51 -25.45 -19.31
N GLY A 37 -14.41 -26.00 -20.54
CA GLY A 37 -14.25 -25.19 -21.76
C GLY A 37 -12.81 -24.80 -22.13
N ARG A 38 -11.81 -25.27 -21.39
CA ARG A 38 -10.41 -25.08 -21.81
C ARG A 38 -10.00 -26.14 -22.85
N LYS A 39 -9.03 -25.83 -23.71
CA LYS A 39 -8.35 -26.82 -24.54
C LYS A 39 -7.58 -27.80 -23.65
N ALA A 40 -7.83 -29.10 -23.82
CA ALA A 40 -7.11 -30.12 -23.07
C ALA A 40 -5.60 -29.99 -23.32
N LYS A 41 -4.84 -29.76 -22.27
CA LYS A 41 -3.38 -29.66 -22.24
C LYS A 41 -2.88 -30.26 -20.92
N SER A 42 -1.91 -31.11 -20.97
CA SER A 42 -1.25 -31.71 -19.81
C SER A 42 0.23 -31.33 -19.82
N LEU A 43 0.66 -30.63 -18.79
CA LEU A 43 2.07 -30.24 -18.67
C LEU A 43 2.89 -31.42 -18.12
N TRP A 44 4.06 -31.65 -18.68
CA TRP A 44 5.04 -32.62 -18.26
C TRP A 44 6.45 -32.02 -18.27
N THR A 45 7.41 -32.65 -17.59
CA THR A 45 8.77 -32.18 -17.49
C THR A 45 9.78 -33.34 -17.39
N GLU A 46 11.04 -33.04 -17.72
CA GLU A 46 12.18 -33.93 -17.51
C GLU A 46 12.92 -33.66 -16.18
N ASN A 47 12.47 -32.66 -15.40
CA ASN A 47 13.11 -32.24 -14.15
C ASN A 47 12.92 -33.20 -12.96
N GLY A 48 12.37 -34.40 -13.19
CA GLY A 48 12.11 -35.38 -12.13
C GLY A 48 10.92 -35.03 -11.24
N GLU A 49 10.69 -35.86 -10.19
CA GLU A 49 9.52 -35.72 -9.32
C GLU A 49 9.61 -34.49 -8.41
N GLY A 50 10.73 -34.23 -7.79
CA GLY A 50 10.90 -33.15 -6.80
C GLY A 50 10.19 -33.43 -5.47
N GLU A 51 10.13 -32.43 -4.61
CA GLU A 51 9.49 -32.52 -3.30
C GLU A 51 7.97 -32.46 -3.38
N LYS A 52 7.29 -32.95 -2.34
CA LYS A 52 5.84 -32.91 -2.23
C LYS A 52 5.33 -31.49 -1.97
N VAL A 53 4.17 -31.20 -2.54
CA VAL A 53 3.44 -29.95 -2.24
C VAL A 53 2.86 -30.07 -0.82
N ASN A 54 3.18 -29.10 0.03
CA ASN A 54 2.62 -29.00 1.38
C ASN A 54 1.36 -28.13 1.36
N TYR A 55 0.36 -28.54 2.12
CA TYR A 55 -0.88 -27.77 2.32
C TYR A 55 -1.07 -27.56 3.82
N THR A 56 -1.29 -26.30 4.21
CA THR A 56 -1.58 -25.95 5.61
C THR A 56 -2.83 -25.07 5.64
N LEU A 57 -3.75 -25.38 6.54
CA LEU A 57 -4.94 -24.60 6.80
C LEU A 57 -4.74 -23.80 8.09
N TYR A 58 -5.05 -22.50 8.02
CA TYR A 58 -4.99 -21.59 9.17
C TYR A 58 -6.39 -21.06 9.48
N GLU A 59 -6.63 -20.65 10.72
CA GLU A 59 -7.93 -20.15 11.17
C GLU A 59 -8.26 -18.76 10.58
N ASN A 60 -7.22 -17.94 10.37
CA ASN A 60 -7.36 -16.58 9.84
C ASN A 60 -6.10 -16.14 9.11
N GLY A 61 -6.19 -14.99 8.41
CA GLY A 61 -5.07 -14.47 7.62
C GLY A 61 -3.86 -14.00 8.43
N TYR A 62 -4.02 -13.70 9.72
CA TYR A 62 -2.88 -13.35 10.58
C TYR A 62 -2.06 -14.57 10.97
N ASP A 63 -2.72 -15.68 11.26
CA ASP A 63 -2.09 -16.96 11.57
C ASP A 63 -1.43 -17.54 10.33
N GLU A 64 -2.07 -17.39 9.15
CA GLU A 64 -1.46 -17.72 7.86
C GLU A 64 -0.16 -16.93 7.64
N ALA A 65 -0.20 -15.60 7.80
CA ALA A 65 0.98 -14.78 7.64
C ALA A 65 2.09 -15.12 8.64
N GLN A 66 1.73 -15.44 9.89
CA GLN A 66 2.70 -15.91 10.90
C GLN A 66 3.35 -17.22 10.49
N GLY A 67 2.55 -18.22 10.09
CA GLY A 67 3.05 -19.53 9.68
C GLY A 67 3.94 -19.46 8.43
N VAL A 68 3.60 -18.60 7.46
CA VAL A 68 4.43 -18.34 6.27
C VAL A 68 5.78 -17.76 6.69
N VAL A 69 5.80 -16.74 7.55
CA VAL A 69 7.02 -16.08 8.00
C VAL A 69 7.90 -17.01 8.86
N ASP A 70 7.30 -17.85 9.68
CA ASP A 70 8.03 -18.86 10.47
C ASP A 70 8.63 -19.95 9.56
N SER A 71 7.92 -20.35 8.50
CA SER A 71 8.44 -21.27 7.47
C SER A 71 9.64 -20.67 6.73
N ILE A 72 9.56 -19.40 6.32
CA ILE A 72 10.68 -18.67 5.70
C ILE A 72 11.88 -18.65 6.64
N SER A 73 11.64 -18.31 7.92
CA SER A 73 12.71 -18.27 8.93
C SER A 73 13.38 -19.63 9.13
N SER A 74 12.63 -20.73 9.02
CA SER A 74 13.18 -22.08 9.06
C SER A 74 14.02 -22.38 7.82
N MET A 75 13.49 -22.14 6.63
CA MET A 75 14.21 -22.35 5.37
C MET A 75 15.55 -21.63 5.35
N VAL A 76 15.59 -20.37 5.81
CA VAL A 76 16.83 -19.60 5.85
C VAL A 76 17.83 -20.19 6.87
N ARG A 77 17.38 -20.69 8.01
CA ARG A 77 18.24 -21.42 8.94
C ARG A 77 18.81 -22.71 8.33
N ASP A 78 18.05 -23.35 7.44
CA ASP A 78 18.43 -24.54 6.71
C ASP A 78 19.32 -24.25 5.48
N GLY A 79 19.70 -22.96 5.28
CA GLY A 79 20.66 -22.54 4.26
C GLY A 79 20.07 -21.94 2.99
N TRP A 80 18.77 -21.72 2.93
CA TRP A 80 18.13 -21.01 1.80
C TRP A 80 18.41 -19.51 1.85
N ASN A 81 18.47 -18.85 0.69
CA ASN A 81 18.53 -17.39 0.62
C ASN A 81 17.12 -16.81 0.52
N TYR A 82 16.92 -15.62 1.06
CA TYR A 82 15.63 -14.90 0.90
C TYR A 82 15.24 -14.70 -0.57
N ASN A 83 16.21 -14.57 -1.47
CA ASN A 83 15.96 -14.39 -2.92
C ASN A 83 15.44 -15.67 -3.60
N ASP A 84 15.55 -16.81 -2.96
CA ASP A 84 15.07 -18.10 -3.48
C ASP A 84 13.60 -18.37 -3.11
N ILE A 85 13.00 -17.46 -2.33
CA ILE A 85 11.66 -17.61 -1.76
C ILE A 85 10.72 -16.58 -2.35
N ALA A 86 9.55 -17.00 -2.80
CA ALA A 86 8.50 -16.12 -3.28
C ALA A 86 7.16 -16.45 -2.60
N ILE A 87 6.42 -15.40 -2.22
CA ILE A 87 5.06 -15.50 -1.71
C ILE A 87 4.11 -15.01 -2.80
N LEU A 88 3.17 -15.86 -3.20
CA LEU A 88 2.16 -15.53 -4.20
C LEU A 88 0.80 -15.41 -3.54
N TYR A 89 0.06 -14.36 -3.85
CA TYR A 89 -1.29 -14.12 -3.34
C TYR A 89 -2.24 -13.64 -4.45
N ARG A 90 -3.54 -13.84 -4.25
CA ARG A 90 -4.55 -13.55 -5.26
C ARG A 90 -4.91 -12.07 -5.35
N THR A 91 -4.95 -11.38 -4.21
CA THR A 91 -5.36 -9.98 -4.12
C THR A 91 -4.37 -9.16 -3.29
N ASN A 92 -4.18 -7.88 -3.66
CA ASN A 92 -3.28 -6.98 -2.96
C ASN A 92 -3.66 -6.75 -1.47
N ALA A 93 -4.89 -7.03 -1.07
CA ALA A 93 -5.31 -6.93 0.32
C ALA A 93 -4.60 -7.93 1.24
N GLN A 94 -4.25 -9.11 0.70
CA GLN A 94 -3.56 -10.16 1.45
C GLN A 94 -2.11 -9.80 1.79
N SER A 95 -1.47 -8.90 1.02
CA SER A 95 -0.08 -8.51 1.26
C SER A 95 0.14 -7.85 2.62
N ARG A 96 -0.87 -7.15 3.15
CA ARG A 96 -0.72 -6.36 4.39
C ARG A 96 -0.30 -7.22 5.59
N ALA A 97 -1.01 -8.31 5.86
CA ALA A 97 -0.69 -9.19 6.98
C ALA A 97 0.72 -9.80 6.85
N LEU A 98 1.09 -10.19 5.62
CA LEU A 98 2.42 -10.69 5.30
C LEU A 98 3.50 -9.61 5.51
N GLU A 99 3.30 -8.40 5.01
CA GLU A 99 4.22 -7.26 5.18
C GLU A 99 4.44 -6.95 6.67
N GLU A 100 3.36 -6.90 7.47
CA GLU A 100 3.44 -6.65 8.91
C GLU A 100 4.29 -7.69 9.62
N LYS A 101 4.08 -8.98 9.31
CA LYS A 101 4.83 -10.07 9.93
C LYS A 101 6.29 -10.14 9.47
N LEU A 102 6.57 -9.89 8.19
CA LEU A 102 7.94 -9.81 7.66
C LEU A 102 8.72 -8.67 8.31
N MET A 103 8.10 -7.48 8.48
CA MET A 103 8.73 -6.35 9.16
C MET A 103 9.01 -6.64 10.64
N LEU A 104 8.05 -7.23 11.36
CA LEU A 104 8.24 -7.60 12.78
C LEU A 104 9.40 -8.58 13.00
N LYS A 105 9.67 -9.44 12.02
CA LYS A 105 10.79 -10.40 12.05
C LYS A 105 12.06 -9.85 11.38
N ASN A 106 12.07 -8.60 10.93
CA ASN A 106 13.18 -7.97 10.19
C ASN A 106 13.59 -8.79 8.93
N ILE A 107 12.64 -9.43 8.27
CA ILE A 107 12.88 -10.17 7.03
C ILE A 107 12.79 -9.19 5.85
N PRO A 108 13.85 -9.05 5.04
CA PRO A 108 13.82 -8.20 3.86
C PRO A 108 12.86 -8.78 2.81
N TYR A 109 12.03 -7.92 2.22
CA TYR A 109 11.10 -8.32 1.17
C TYR A 109 10.94 -7.25 0.08
N ARG A 110 10.44 -7.67 -1.06
CA ARG A 110 10.08 -6.77 -2.16
C ARG A 110 8.72 -7.17 -2.74
N ILE A 111 7.86 -6.18 -2.99
CA ILE A 111 6.56 -6.39 -3.64
C ILE A 111 6.69 -6.14 -5.13
N TYR A 112 6.17 -7.06 -5.93
CA TYR A 112 6.09 -6.97 -7.38
C TYR A 112 4.63 -6.84 -7.82
N GLY A 113 4.36 -5.93 -8.75
CA GLY A 113 3.01 -5.72 -9.29
C GLY A 113 2.03 -5.01 -8.34
N GLY A 114 2.53 -4.40 -7.26
CA GLY A 114 1.74 -3.66 -6.28
C GLY A 114 2.56 -2.57 -5.61
N ILE A 115 1.87 -1.80 -4.77
CA ILE A 115 2.50 -0.80 -3.89
C ILE A 115 2.33 -1.31 -2.45
N SER A 116 3.43 -1.35 -1.69
CA SER A 116 3.41 -1.67 -0.26
C SER A 116 2.32 -0.87 0.45
N PHE A 117 1.63 -1.49 1.42
CA PHE A 117 0.55 -0.85 2.15
C PHE A 117 0.96 0.53 2.68
N TYR A 118 2.12 0.64 3.32
CA TYR A 118 2.62 1.90 3.88
C TYR A 118 3.13 2.91 2.83
N GLN A 119 3.30 2.49 1.59
CA GLN A 119 3.67 3.37 0.47
C GLN A 119 2.46 3.93 -0.27
N ARG A 120 1.26 3.43 0.00
CA ARG A 120 0.03 3.94 -0.60
C ARG A 120 -0.21 5.40 -0.21
N LYS A 121 -0.70 6.18 -1.18
CA LYS A 121 -0.91 7.62 -0.99
C LYS A 121 -1.80 7.92 0.21
N GLU A 122 -2.94 7.22 0.28
CA GLU A 122 -3.94 7.38 1.33
C GLU A 122 -3.38 7.08 2.73
N ILE A 123 -2.54 6.07 2.85
CA ILE A 123 -1.91 5.72 4.12
C ILE A 123 -0.88 6.77 4.53
N LYS A 124 -0.05 7.22 3.59
CA LYS A 124 0.92 8.30 3.83
C LYS A 124 0.24 9.61 4.23
N ASP A 125 -0.92 9.90 3.64
CA ASP A 125 -1.67 11.12 3.96
C ASP A 125 -2.21 11.06 5.40
N ILE A 126 -2.83 9.94 5.81
CA ILE A 126 -3.32 9.77 7.19
C ILE A 126 -2.18 9.77 8.20
N LEU A 127 -1.07 9.07 7.92
CA LEU A 127 0.11 9.10 8.78
C LEU A 127 0.69 10.53 8.91
N ALA A 128 0.66 11.32 7.83
CA ALA A 128 1.12 12.70 7.89
C ALA A 128 0.18 13.58 8.74
N TYR A 129 -1.14 13.33 8.71
CA TYR A 129 -2.07 13.96 9.66
C TYR A 129 -1.73 13.63 11.10
N LEU A 130 -1.58 12.33 11.42
CA LEU A 130 -1.26 11.88 12.77
C LEU A 130 0.06 12.49 13.27
N LYS A 131 1.11 12.52 12.45
CA LYS A 131 2.39 13.16 12.78
C LYS A 131 2.24 14.66 13.04
N THR A 132 1.45 15.35 12.23
CA THR A 132 1.20 16.79 12.40
C THR A 132 0.42 17.07 13.68
N ILE A 133 -0.54 16.22 14.00
CA ILE A 133 -1.33 16.32 15.25
C ILE A 133 -0.42 16.07 16.47
N ASP A 134 0.46 15.09 16.40
CA ASP A 134 1.37 14.75 17.51
C ASP A 134 2.25 15.96 17.91
N ASN A 135 3.06 16.48 17.02
CA ASN A 135 3.97 17.56 17.39
C ASN A 135 4.15 18.69 16.37
N GLY A 136 3.75 18.49 15.10
CA GLY A 136 3.92 19.50 14.04
C GLY A 136 5.37 19.80 13.64
N MET A 137 6.34 19.06 14.15
CA MET A 137 7.77 19.30 13.85
C MET A 137 8.18 18.78 12.46
N ASP A 138 7.49 17.75 11.96
CA ASP A 138 7.74 17.23 10.62
C ASP A 138 7.09 18.13 9.56
N GLY A 139 7.81 19.18 9.12
CA GLY A 139 7.35 20.12 8.11
C GLY A 139 6.98 19.45 6.77
N GLN A 140 7.57 18.30 6.43
CA GLN A 140 7.22 17.55 5.24
C GLN A 140 5.82 16.89 5.40
N ALA A 141 5.52 16.37 6.59
CA ALA A 141 4.19 15.86 6.92
C ALA A 141 3.14 16.96 6.81
N VAL A 142 3.40 18.14 7.38
CA VAL A 142 2.49 19.30 7.30
C VAL A 142 2.25 19.72 5.85
N LYS A 143 3.31 19.90 5.06
CA LYS A 143 3.23 20.26 3.63
C LYS A 143 2.48 19.23 2.80
N ARG A 144 2.61 17.95 3.16
CA ARG A 144 1.91 16.88 2.48
C ARG A 144 0.39 17.01 2.60
N ILE A 145 -0.12 17.35 3.77
CA ILE A 145 -1.56 17.34 4.09
C ILE A 145 -2.23 18.72 3.98
N ILE A 146 -1.49 19.80 3.94
CA ILE A 146 -2.04 21.17 3.94
C ILE A 146 -3.09 21.40 2.84
N ASN A 147 -2.94 20.71 1.72
CA ASN A 147 -3.85 20.76 0.56
C ASN A 147 -4.46 19.39 0.20
N VAL A 148 -4.55 18.49 1.14
CA VAL A 148 -5.16 17.15 1.00
C VAL A 148 -6.14 16.92 2.16
N PRO A 149 -7.45 16.91 1.91
CA PRO A 149 -8.18 17.26 0.68
C PRO A 149 -7.91 18.67 0.16
N LYS A 150 -8.24 18.92 -1.13
CA LYS A 150 -7.92 20.18 -1.80
C LYS A 150 -8.57 21.37 -1.09
N ARG A 151 -7.75 22.34 -0.62
CA ARG A 151 -8.18 23.59 0.06
C ARG A 151 -7.90 24.85 -0.74
N GLY A 152 -7.35 24.71 -1.96
CA GLY A 152 -7.00 25.85 -2.80
C GLY A 152 -5.78 26.65 -2.32
N ILE A 153 -4.92 26.03 -1.52
CA ILE A 153 -3.65 26.59 -1.07
C ILE A 153 -2.62 26.35 -2.19
N GLY A 154 -2.10 27.43 -2.78
CA GLY A 154 -1.13 27.34 -3.87
C GLY A 154 0.31 27.12 -3.40
N ALA A 155 1.16 26.62 -4.32
CA ALA A 155 2.58 26.41 -4.07
C ALA A 155 3.28 27.69 -3.56
N THR A 156 3.00 28.84 -4.18
CA THR A 156 3.57 30.14 -3.78
C THR A 156 3.24 30.51 -2.33
N THR A 157 2.05 30.15 -1.83
CA THR A 157 1.71 30.38 -0.42
C THR A 157 2.55 29.50 0.49
N ILE A 158 2.73 28.24 0.14
CA ILE A 158 3.55 27.27 0.89
C ILE A 158 5.02 27.72 0.92
N GLU A 159 5.55 28.18 -0.21
CA GLU A 159 6.92 28.70 -0.31
C GLU A 159 7.13 29.90 0.60
N ARG A 160 6.22 30.88 0.59
CA ARG A 160 6.31 32.07 1.44
C ARG A 160 6.21 31.78 2.93
N VAL A 161 5.37 30.80 3.31
CA VAL A 161 5.32 30.32 4.70
C VAL A 161 6.65 29.66 5.08
N GLN A 162 7.27 28.89 4.16
CA GLN A 162 8.57 28.29 4.41
C GLN A 162 9.67 29.35 4.55
N GLU A 163 9.70 30.35 3.67
CA GLU A 163 10.66 31.46 3.76
C GLU A 163 10.55 32.19 5.09
N TYR A 164 9.32 32.43 5.57
CA TYR A 164 9.09 33.04 6.89
C TYR A 164 9.58 32.12 8.02
N ALA A 165 9.31 30.83 7.94
CA ALA A 165 9.81 29.86 8.92
C ALA A 165 11.34 29.86 9.00
N ASP A 166 12.01 29.84 7.85
CA ASP A 166 13.47 29.82 7.75
C ASP A 166 14.09 31.14 8.26
N GLN A 167 13.46 32.30 7.98
CA GLN A 167 13.92 33.61 8.44
C GLN A 167 13.80 33.80 9.94
N ASN A 168 12.84 33.15 10.59
CA ASN A 168 12.57 33.28 12.04
C ASN A 168 13.06 32.09 12.86
N ASP A 169 13.71 31.10 12.23
CA ASP A 169 14.20 29.86 12.87
C ASP A 169 13.08 29.11 13.63
N ILE A 170 11.91 29.02 13.01
CA ILE A 170 10.72 28.34 13.54
C ILE A 170 10.27 27.20 12.61
N THR A 171 9.46 26.29 13.14
CA THR A 171 8.92 25.18 12.33
C THR A 171 7.89 25.71 11.31
N PHE A 172 7.71 24.97 10.22
CA PHE A 172 6.70 25.28 9.22
C PHE A 172 5.29 25.34 9.83
N TRP A 173 4.99 24.50 10.82
CA TRP A 173 3.74 24.54 11.56
C TRP A 173 3.56 25.84 12.36
N GLN A 174 4.61 26.29 13.08
CA GLN A 174 4.58 27.56 13.79
C GLN A 174 4.36 28.73 12.84
N ALA A 175 5.05 28.73 11.72
CA ALA A 175 4.85 29.76 10.68
C ALA A 175 3.41 29.77 10.11
N LEU A 176 2.77 28.59 10.01
CA LEU A 176 1.34 28.53 9.63
C LEU A 176 0.42 29.13 10.69
N CYS A 177 0.72 28.90 11.98
CA CYS A 177 -0.03 29.52 13.07
C CYS A 177 0.16 31.03 13.10
N ASP A 178 1.32 31.53 12.69
CA ASP A 178 1.66 32.96 12.61
C ASP A 178 1.32 33.60 11.25
N ALA A 179 0.54 32.93 10.42
CA ALA A 179 0.28 33.33 9.03
C ALA A 179 -0.25 34.75 8.87
N GLU A 180 -0.96 35.30 9.86
CA GLU A 180 -1.46 36.67 9.89
C GLU A 180 -0.34 37.72 9.87
N HIS A 181 0.83 37.38 10.41
CA HIS A 181 1.99 38.25 10.48
C HIS A 181 2.86 38.21 9.22
N ILE A 182 2.53 37.35 8.25
CA ILE A 182 3.27 37.23 6.99
C ILE A 182 2.67 38.17 5.93
N ASP A 183 3.26 39.36 5.79
CA ASP A 183 2.76 40.39 4.87
C ASP A 183 2.57 39.90 3.42
N THR A 184 3.45 39.02 2.96
CA THR A 184 3.46 38.52 1.57
C THR A 184 2.32 37.56 1.24
N ILE A 185 1.57 37.04 2.25
CA ILE A 185 0.48 36.09 2.05
C ILE A 185 -0.89 36.59 2.52
N LYS A 186 -1.06 37.89 2.80
CA LYS A 186 -2.32 38.48 3.32
C LYS A 186 -3.59 37.99 2.62
N ARG A 187 -3.56 37.80 1.30
CA ARG A 187 -4.69 37.28 0.52
C ARG A 187 -4.88 35.75 0.66
N GLY A 188 -3.89 35.04 1.19
CA GLY A 188 -3.90 33.58 1.35
C GLY A 188 -4.26 33.11 2.76
N VAL A 189 -4.18 33.98 3.77
CA VAL A 189 -4.41 33.67 5.18
C VAL A 189 -5.75 32.98 5.41
N GLY A 190 -6.84 33.51 4.86
CA GLY A 190 -8.17 32.92 5.00
C GLY A 190 -8.33 31.50 4.44
N LYS A 191 -7.36 31.01 3.64
CA LYS A 191 -7.33 29.60 3.20
C LYS A 191 -6.50 28.72 4.12
N LEU A 192 -5.57 29.29 4.88
CA LEU A 192 -4.73 28.57 5.85
C LEU A 192 -5.45 28.38 7.18
N GLU A 193 -6.20 29.37 7.63
CA GLU A 193 -6.92 29.37 8.90
C GLU A 193 -7.80 28.13 9.13
N PRO A 194 -8.63 27.66 8.17
CA PRO A 194 -9.42 26.44 8.35
C PRO A 194 -8.57 25.19 8.57
N PHE A 195 -7.38 25.15 7.96
CA PHE A 195 -6.46 24.02 8.17
C PHE A 195 -5.81 24.07 9.56
N VAL A 196 -5.36 25.25 9.99
CA VAL A 196 -4.77 25.45 11.33
C VAL A 196 -5.80 25.13 12.42
N THR A 197 -7.04 25.62 12.26
CA THR A 197 -8.15 25.34 13.17
C THR A 197 -8.48 23.85 13.24
N LEU A 198 -8.53 23.16 12.11
CA LEU A 198 -8.78 21.74 12.04
C LEU A 198 -7.70 20.95 12.83
N ILE A 199 -6.42 21.22 12.57
CA ILE A 199 -5.32 20.55 13.27
C ILE A 199 -5.35 20.89 14.76
N GLY A 200 -5.60 22.14 15.15
CA GLY A 200 -5.76 22.54 16.55
C GLY A 200 -6.88 21.78 17.28
N SER A 201 -8.04 21.61 16.61
CA SER A 201 -9.15 20.83 17.15
C SER A 201 -8.78 19.35 17.32
N LEU A 202 -8.08 18.76 16.35
CA LEU A 202 -7.63 17.37 16.42
C LEU A 202 -6.57 17.15 17.49
N LYS A 203 -5.66 18.12 17.71
CA LYS A 203 -4.70 18.11 18.83
C LYS A 203 -5.41 18.09 20.19
N ALA A 204 -6.42 18.92 20.37
CA ALA A 204 -7.19 18.94 21.61
C ALA A 204 -7.93 17.60 21.87
N LYS A 205 -8.39 16.93 20.82
CA LYS A 205 -9.06 15.63 20.93
C LYS A 205 -8.08 14.47 21.24
N GLN A 206 -6.80 14.60 20.84
CA GLN A 206 -5.78 13.56 21.00
C GLN A 206 -5.62 13.10 22.46
N GLU A 207 -5.75 13.99 23.43
CA GLU A 207 -5.62 13.67 24.84
C GLU A 207 -6.68 12.69 25.38
N PHE A 208 -7.82 12.59 24.70
CA PHE A 208 -8.97 11.81 25.14
C PHE A 208 -9.34 10.64 24.22
N MET A 209 -8.59 10.46 23.12
CA MET A 209 -8.88 9.46 22.09
C MET A 209 -7.75 8.45 21.94
N SER A 210 -8.11 7.21 21.66
CA SER A 210 -7.13 6.23 21.18
C SER A 210 -6.63 6.62 19.77
N ILE A 211 -5.48 6.10 19.37
CA ILE A 211 -4.91 6.36 18.03
C ILE A 211 -5.84 5.93 16.89
N LYS A 212 -6.64 4.88 17.13
CA LYS A 212 -7.64 4.40 16.20
C LYS A 212 -8.77 5.42 16.03
N GLU A 213 -9.36 5.86 17.13
CA GLU A 213 -10.43 6.85 17.15
C GLU A 213 -9.98 8.19 16.55
N LEU A 214 -8.73 8.59 16.84
CA LEU A 214 -8.14 9.79 16.25
C LEU A 214 -8.00 9.65 14.73
N ALA A 215 -7.52 8.51 14.23
CA ALA A 215 -7.41 8.26 12.79
C ALA A 215 -8.79 8.25 12.10
N GLU A 216 -9.79 7.63 12.71
CA GLU A 216 -11.19 7.64 12.23
C GLU A 216 -11.75 9.06 12.20
N THR A 217 -11.47 9.86 13.23
CA THR A 217 -11.86 11.27 13.32
C THR A 217 -11.19 12.12 12.23
N VAL A 218 -9.89 11.91 11.99
CA VAL A 218 -9.18 12.57 10.87
C VAL A 218 -9.86 12.27 9.54
N VAL A 219 -10.17 11.01 9.26
CA VAL A 219 -10.84 10.59 8.02
C VAL A 219 -12.21 11.25 7.88
N SER A 220 -13.00 11.29 8.96
CA SER A 220 -14.34 11.90 9.00
C SER A 220 -14.28 13.41 8.85
N ASP A 221 -13.54 14.11 9.72
CA ASP A 221 -13.52 15.58 9.80
C ASP A 221 -12.92 16.20 8.51
N THR A 222 -11.99 15.49 7.86
CA THR A 222 -11.42 15.92 6.57
C THR A 222 -12.27 15.53 5.36
N ARG A 223 -13.27 14.64 5.51
CA ARG A 223 -14.01 14.02 4.41
C ARG A 223 -13.10 13.33 3.40
N TYR A 224 -12.06 12.68 3.87
CA TYR A 224 -11.00 12.13 3.03
C TYR A 224 -11.52 11.02 2.09
N ILE A 225 -12.45 10.17 2.57
CA ILE A 225 -13.06 9.11 1.76
C ILE A 225 -13.86 9.69 0.59
N GLU A 226 -14.62 10.75 0.82
CA GLU A 226 -15.38 11.43 -0.24
C GLU A 226 -14.44 11.99 -1.32
N CYS A 227 -13.31 12.54 -0.89
CA CYS A 227 -12.27 13.02 -1.80
C CYS A 227 -11.68 11.90 -2.67
N LEU A 228 -11.43 10.72 -2.09
CA LEU A 228 -10.94 9.55 -2.83
C LEU A 228 -11.99 9.02 -3.82
N ALA A 229 -13.24 8.96 -3.41
CA ALA A 229 -14.34 8.54 -4.28
C ALA A 229 -14.50 9.46 -5.49
N ALA A 230 -14.41 10.78 -5.30
CA ALA A 230 -14.50 11.75 -6.38
C ALA A 230 -13.37 11.61 -7.43
N VAL A 231 -12.16 11.25 -7.00
CA VAL A 231 -11.01 11.00 -7.91
C VAL A 231 -11.22 9.72 -8.71
N SER A 232 -11.79 8.67 -8.11
CA SER A 232 -12.08 7.40 -8.79
C SER A 232 -13.08 7.58 -9.95
N TYR A 233 -14.09 8.43 -9.81
CA TYR A 233 -15.07 8.72 -10.86
C TYR A 233 -14.48 9.52 -12.05
N THR A 234 -13.42 10.30 -11.85
CA THR A 234 -12.77 11.06 -12.93
C THR A 234 -11.86 10.20 -13.82
N HIS A 235 -11.41 9.05 -13.36
CA HIS A 235 -10.61 8.10 -14.16
C HIS A 235 -11.43 7.08 -14.96
N LEU A 236 -12.76 7.09 -14.83
CA LEU A 236 -13.69 6.20 -15.54
C LEU A 236 -14.40 6.87 -16.74
N ARG A 237 -13.93 8.05 -17.16
CA ARG A 237 -14.39 8.74 -18.39
C ARG A 237 -13.32 8.79 -19.45
#